data_50d51ef2aee9b9635df5c98820fa7d9a
#
_entry.id   50d51ef2aee9b9635df5c98820fa7d9a
#
_cell.length_a   1.000
_cell.length_b   1.000
_cell.length_c   1.000
_cell.angle_alpha   90.00
_cell.angle_beta   90.00
_cell.angle_gamma   90.00
#
_symmetry.space_group_name_H-M   'P 1'
#
loop_
_entity.id
_entity.type
_entity.pdbx_description
1 polymer ?
#
loop_
_entity_poly.entity_id
_entity_poly.type
_entity_poly.pdbx_seq_one_letter_code
_entity_poly.pdbx_strand_id
1 'polypeptide(L)'
;MIQLFHVSKFFERCTALHDITLRIDKGECVLLTGSSGAGKTTLLKLIFGAAIPNEGQILVQNRNIARLREADIPYLRRTMGFVVQNFRLLPKKTVFENVALPLIIQGVSLAESKKRIREVLKAVGMEHKHASQTGILSAGEQQRVCIARAIVNNPIILLADEPTGNLDTALTSEIVELFKTINAQGTTVLLATHNQTVVEEMNGRVIHLQAGRMVSDKGPME
;
A
#
# COMPACT_ATOMS: atom_id res chain seq x y z
N MET A 1 -7.20 13.74 -2.95
CA MET A 1 -7.54 12.42 -2.38
C MET A 1 -6.96 12.24 -0.98
N ILE A 2 -5.67 12.48 -0.79
CA ILE A 2 -4.96 12.49 0.50
C ILE A 2 -4.38 13.87 0.70
N GLN A 3 -4.52 14.46 1.89
CA GLN A 3 -3.96 15.77 2.24
C GLN A 3 -3.36 15.70 3.64
N LEU A 4 -2.14 16.18 3.76
CA LEU A 4 -1.41 16.34 5.01
C LEU A 4 -1.12 17.83 5.21
N PHE A 5 -1.37 18.34 6.40
CA PHE A 5 -1.15 19.74 6.76
C PHE A 5 -0.27 19.78 8.01
N HIS A 6 0.98 20.21 7.87
CA HIS A 6 1.96 20.37 8.94
C HIS A 6 2.06 19.15 9.86
N VAL A 7 2.13 17.94 9.27
CA VAL A 7 2.09 16.69 10.00
C VAL A 7 3.44 16.36 10.61
N SER A 8 3.47 16.19 11.93
CA SER A 8 4.63 15.68 12.67
C SER A 8 4.30 14.41 13.43
N LYS A 9 5.28 13.49 13.51
CA LYS A 9 5.18 12.26 14.28
C LYS A 9 6.44 12.02 15.08
N PHE A 10 6.28 12.00 16.40
CA PHE A 10 7.35 11.73 17.35
C PHE A 10 7.13 10.37 18.02
N PHE A 11 8.23 9.66 18.26
CA PHE A 11 8.32 8.52 19.15
C PHE A 11 9.29 8.88 20.27
N GLU A 12 9.26 8.19 21.40
CA GLU A 12 10.01 8.53 22.62
C GLU A 12 11.48 8.93 22.42
N ARG A 13 12.14 8.38 21.38
CA ARG A 13 13.57 8.59 21.13
C ARG A 13 13.90 9.19 19.77
N CYS A 14 12.89 9.46 18.93
CA CYS A 14 13.16 9.98 17.58
C CYS A 14 11.97 10.73 16.98
N THR A 15 12.27 11.71 16.14
CA THR A 15 11.32 12.36 15.25
C THR A 15 11.24 11.55 13.96
N ALA A 16 10.13 10.87 13.76
CA ALA A 16 9.93 10.06 12.56
C ALA A 16 9.46 10.88 11.35
N LEU A 17 8.66 11.93 11.59
CA LEU A 17 8.22 12.90 10.58
C LEU A 17 8.17 14.28 11.21
N HIS A 18 8.55 15.29 10.46
CA HIS A 18 8.60 16.68 10.91
C HIS A 18 8.01 17.59 9.83
N ASP A 19 6.90 18.23 10.14
CA ASP A 19 6.27 19.29 9.34
C ASP A 19 6.01 18.89 7.87
N ILE A 20 5.37 17.74 7.67
CA ILE A 20 5.03 17.25 6.33
C ILE A 20 3.73 17.90 5.86
N THR A 21 3.80 18.65 4.77
CA THR A 21 2.66 19.18 4.04
C THR A 21 2.66 18.57 2.63
N LEU A 22 1.59 17.83 2.27
CA LEU A 22 1.53 17.04 1.04
C LEU A 22 0.10 16.89 0.57
N ARG A 23 -0.10 16.96 -0.75
CA ARG A 23 -1.36 16.64 -1.38
C ARG A 23 -1.14 15.56 -2.46
N ILE A 24 -1.98 14.53 -2.44
CA ILE A 24 -2.03 13.48 -3.46
C ILE A 24 -3.44 13.47 -4.03
N ASP A 25 -3.56 13.60 -5.34
CA ASP A 25 -4.84 13.63 -6.03
C ASP A 25 -5.34 12.21 -6.39
N LYS A 26 -6.60 12.11 -6.81
CA LYS A 26 -7.21 10.82 -7.17
C LYS A 26 -6.57 10.27 -8.44
N GLY A 27 -6.23 8.98 -8.44
CA GLY A 27 -5.61 8.30 -9.57
C GLY A 27 -4.11 8.58 -9.73
N GLU A 28 -3.53 9.42 -8.86
CA GLU A 28 -2.10 9.73 -8.91
C GLU A 28 -1.25 8.53 -8.49
N CYS A 29 -0.10 8.36 -9.16
CA CYS A 29 0.95 7.44 -8.77
C CYS A 29 2.08 8.22 -8.10
N VAL A 30 2.32 7.96 -6.81
CA VAL A 30 3.34 8.66 -6.01
C VAL A 30 4.35 7.66 -5.46
N LEU A 31 5.61 7.94 -5.68
CA LEU A 31 6.75 7.18 -5.20
C LEU A 31 7.39 7.91 -4.01
N LEU A 32 7.36 7.28 -2.86
CA LEU A 32 7.94 7.81 -1.63
C LEU A 32 9.33 7.22 -1.45
N THR A 33 10.36 8.01 -1.72
CA THR A 33 11.76 7.58 -1.69
C THR A 33 12.51 8.08 -0.45
N GLY A 34 13.68 7.55 -0.19
CA GLY A 34 14.54 7.91 0.93
C GLY A 34 15.21 6.71 1.58
N SER A 35 16.24 6.96 2.38
CA SER A 35 16.99 5.92 3.09
C SER A 35 16.10 5.14 4.09
N SER A 36 16.61 4.01 4.59
CA SER A 36 15.97 3.33 5.71
C SER A 36 15.88 4.27 6.91
N GLY A 37 14.73 4.28 7.61
CA GLY A 37 14.49 5.21 8.71
C GLY A 37 14.08 6.64 8.31
N ALA A 38 13.98 6.98 7.02
CA ALA A 38 13.59 8.32 6.56
C ALA A 38 12.14 8.73 6.90
N GLY A 39 11.29 7.79 7.40
CA GLY A 39 9.90 8.07 7.77
C GLY A 39 8.86 7.50 6.81
N LYS A 40 9.25 6.84 5.71
CA LYS A 40 8.35 6.31 4.67
C LYS A 40 7.24 5.42 5.24
N THR A 41 7.61 4.37 5.95
CA THR A 41 6.66 3.44 6.61
C THR A 41 5.75 4.16 7.62
N THR A 42 6.28 5.14 8.35
CA THR A 42 5.51 5.94 9.32
C THR A 42 4.44 6.75 8.59
N LEU A 43 4.80 7.39 7.48
CA LEU A 43 3.85 8.16 6.66
C LEU A 43 2.72 7.27 6.12
N LEU A 44 3.05 6.09 5.58
CA LEU A 44 2.04 5.14 5.12
C LEU A 44 1.12 4.68 6.26
N LYS A 45 1.67 4.39 7.45
CA LYS A 45 0.87 4.00 8.64
C LYS A 45 -0.07 5.10 9.10
N LEU A 46 0.37 6.37 9.06
CA LEU A 46 -0.47 7.51 9.39
C LEU A 46 -1.64 7.63 8.40
N ILE A 47 -1.38 7.56 7.09
CA ILE A 47 -2.42 7.61 6.05
C ILE A 47 -3.41 6.45 6.20
N PHE A 48 -2.92 5.26 6.55
CA PHE A 48 -3.77 4.06 6.78
C PHE A 48 -4.56 4.12 8.10
N GLY A 49 -4.35 5.13 8.92
CA GLY A 49 -4.95 5.24 10.26
C GLY A 49 -4.43 4.17 11.25
N ALA A 50 -3.25 3.59 11.01
CA ALA A 50 -2.59 2.67 11.94
C ALA A 50 -1.77 3.39 13.02
N ALA A 51 -1.57 4.69 12.87
CA ALA A 51 -0.98 5.59 13.84
C ALA A 51 -1.68 6.95 13.75
N ILE A 52 -1.58 7.74 14.81
CA ILE A 52 -2.14 9.10 14.89
C ILE A 52 -0.96 10.09 14.86
N PRO A 53 -1.03 11.21 14.12
CA PRO A 53 -0.02 12.25 14.16
C PRO A 53 0.01 12.91 15.54
N ASN A 54 1.18 13.44 15.93
CA ASN A 54 1.31 14.24 17.16
C ASN A 54 0.88 15.70 16.90
N GLU A 55 1.15 16.19 15.67
CA GLU A 55 0.80 17.54 15.22
C GLU A 55 0.26 17.48 13.80
N GLY A 56 -0.50 18.54 13.44
CA GLY A 56 -1.08 18.68 12.11
C GLY A 56 -2.35 17.86 11.90
N GLN A 57 -2.75 17.73 10.63
CA GLN A 57 -3.96 17.01 10.24
C GLN A 57 -3.71 16.16 8.99
N ILE A 58 -4.40 15.02 8.94
CA ILE A 58 -4.40 14.15 7.76
C ILE A 58 -5.84 13.95 7.32
N LEU A 59 -6.14 14.36 6.10
CA LEU A 59 -7.41 14.09 5.46
C LEU A 59 -7.25 12.99 4.42
N VAL A 60 -8.04 11.94 4.53
CA VAL A 60 -8.18 10.90 3.52
C VAL A 60 -9.64 10.86 3.09
N GLN A 61 -9.90 11.06 1.79
CA GLN A 61 -11.26 11.19 1.26
C GLN A 61 -12.10 12.25 2.03
N ASN A 62 -11.49 13.39 2.33
CA ASN A 62 -12.06 14.48 3.13
C ASN A 62 -12.42 14.11 4.59
N ARG A 63 -11.97 12.96 5.10
CA ARG A 63 -12.15 12.57 6.50
C ARG A 63 -10.85 12.80 7.27
N ASN A 64 -10.91 13.57 8.36
CA ASN A 64 -9.75 13.77 9.23
C ASN A 64 -9.49 12.51 10.07
N ILE A 65 -8.35 11.85 9.81
CA ILE A 65 -8.00 10.57 10.46
C ILE A 65 -7.86 10.74 11.98
N ALA A 66 -7.26 11.84 12.44
CA ALA A 66 -7.05 12.09 13.87
C ALA A 66 -8.36 12.31 14.66
N ARG A 67 -9.46 12.62 13.95
CA ARG A 67 -10.78 12.85 14.56
C ARG A 67 -11.77 11.69 14.36
N LEU A 68 -11.33 10.62 13.68
CA LEU A 68 -12.17 9.43 13.54
C LEU A 68 -12.29 8.72 14.88
N ARG A 69 -13.49 8.29 15.21
CA ARG A 69 -13.69 7.36 16.33
C ARG A 69 -13.08 6.01 15.97
N GLU A 70 -12.63 5.26 16.94
CA GLU A 70 -12.05 3.91 16.71
C GLU A 70 -12.96 3.01 15.88
N ALA A 71 -14.28 3.10 16.09
CA ALA A 71 -15.29 2.36 15.32
C ALA A 71 -15.35 2.74 13.83
N ASP A 72 -14.91 3.94 13.46
CA ASP A 72 -14.96 4.43 12.07
C ASP A 72 -13.68 4.08 11.27
N ILE A 73 -12.57 3.77 11.95
CA ILE A 73 -11.28 3.41 11.33
C ILE A 73 -11.41 2.16 10.42
N PRO A 74 -12.10 1.07 10.79
CA PRO A 74 -12.29 -0.07 9.90
C PRO A 74 -13.00 0.29 8.59
N TYR A 75 -13.97 1.20 8.62
CA TYR A 75 -14.67 1.65 7.40
C TYR A 75 -13.75 2.44 6.47
N LEU A 76 -12.86 3.28 7.01
CA LEU A 76 -11.84 3.96 6.22
C LEU A 76 -10.89 2.93 5.57
N ARG A 77 -10.38 1.97 6.36
CA ARG A 77 -9.45 0.94 5.87
C ARG A 77 -10.04 0.03 4.79
N ARG A 78 -11.37 -0.17 4.77
CA ARG A 78 -12.05 -0.93 3.71
C ARG A 78 -11.92 -0.29 2.33
N THR A 79 -11.68 1.01 2.26
CA THR A 79 -11.48 1.75 1.01
C THR A 79 -10.02 1.77 0.56
N MET A 80 -9.11 1.20 1.36
CA MET A 80 -7.68 1.18 1.11
C MET A 80 -7.15 -0.25 1.07
N GLY A 81 -6.21 -0.51 0.15
CA GLY A 81 -5.34 -1.68 0.18
C GLY A 81 -4.01 -1.34 0.82
N PHE A 82 -3.38 -2.29 1.52
CA PHE A 82 -2.04 -2.12 2.05
C PHE A 82 -1.18 -3.35 1.79
N VAL A 83 -0.15 -3.18 0.97
CA VAL A 83 0.91 -4.17 0.71
C VAL A 83 2.04 -3.88 1.67
N VAL A 84 2.34 -4.80 2.57
CA VAL A 84 3.36 -4.65 3.62
C VAL A 84 4.64 -5.40 3.26
N GLN A 85 5.79 -4.88 3.67
CA GLN A 85 7.12 -5.41 3.37
C GLN A 85 7.29 -6.91 3.71
N ASN A 86 6.74 -7.38 4.81
CA ASN A 86 6.88 -8.76 5.30
C ASN A 86 5.67 -9.63 4.97
N PHE A 87 5.04 -9.48 3.81
CA PHE A 87 3.86 -10.20 3.30
C PHE A 87 2.70 -10.34 4.30
N ARG A 88 2.95 -10.76 5.54
CA ARG A 88 1.96 -11.07 6.59
C ARG A 88 0.85 -11.99 6.07
N LEU A 89 1.23 -12.97 5.28
CA LEU A 89 0.34 -14.04 4.88
C LEU A 89 0.20 -15.05 6.02
N LEU A 90 -0.93 -15.75 6.07
CA LEU A 90 -1.15 -16.86 6.98
C LEU A 90 -0.58 -18.13 6.34
N PRO A 91 0.60 -18.65 6.76
CA PRO A 91 1.36 -19.64 5.99
C PRO A 91 0.64 -21.00 5.89
N LYS A 92 -0.18 -21.35 6.89
CA LYS A 92 -0.96 -22.59 6.94
C LYS A 92 -2.32 -22.49 6.19
N LYS A 93 -2.66 -21.31 5.69
CA LYS A 93 -3.86 -21.05 4.93
C LYS A 93 -3.55 -21.03 3.44
N THR A 94 -4.54 -21.39 2.63
CA THR A 94 -4.40 -21.36 1.17
C THR A 94 -4.31 -19.93 0.64
N VAL A 95 -3.89 -19.79 -0.62
CA VAL A 95 -3.93 -18.54 -1.38
C VAL A 95 -5.35 -17.98 -1.35
N PHE A 96 -6.36 -18.81 -1.67
CA PHE A 96 -7.77 -18.42 -1.64
C PHE A 96 -8.18 -17.87 -0.27
N GLU A 97 -7.88 -18.59 0.82
CA GLU A 97 -8.23 -18.17 2.18
C GLU A 97 -7.54 -16.86 2.59
N ASN A 98 -6.28 -16.65 2.22
CA ASN A 98 -5.56 -15.40 2.48
C ASN A 98 -6.21 -14.21 1.76
N VAL A 99 -6.57 -14.36 0.49
CA VAL A 99 -7.21 -13.31 -0.29
C VAL A 99 -8.66 -13.08 0.14
N ALA A 100 -9.34 -14.10 0.69
CA ALA A 100 -10.70 -13.99 1.20
C ALA A 100 -10.83 -13.13 2.48
N LEU A 101 -9.77 -12.98 3.27
CA LEU A 101 -9.83 -12.32 4.59
C LEU A 101 -10.51 -10.94 4.57
N PRO A 102 -10.14 -10.00 3.66
CA PRO A 102 -10.78 -8.69 3.63
C PRO A 102 -12.28 -8.75 3.30
N LEU A 103 -12.70 -9.70 2.45
CA LEU A 103 -14.11 -9.89 2.07
C LEU A 103 -14.91 -10.47 3.23
N ILE A 104 -14.36 -11.44 3.96
CA ILE A 104 -14.97 -12.02 5.17
C ILE A 104 -15.20 -10.94 6.23
N ILE A 105 -14.19 -10.09 6.48
CA ILE A 105 -14.30 -8.97 7.45
C ILE A 105 -15.39 -7.97 7.04
N GLN A 106 -15.65 -7.84 5.73
CA GLN A 106 -16.72 -6.97 5.23
C GLN A 106 -18.11 -7.63 5.23
N GLY A 107 -18.21 -8.92 5.49
CA GLY A 107 -19.46 -9.67 5.43
C GLY A 107 -19.96 -9.91 4.00
N VAL A 108 -19.05 -9.93 3.00
CA VAL A 108 -19.41 -10.21 1.61
C VAL A 108 -19.85 -11.67 1.49
N SER A 109 -20.91 -11.93 0.72
CA SER A 109 -21.43 -13.28 0.51
C SER A 109 -20.37 -14.23 -0.08
N LEU A 110 -20.49 -15.54 0.21
CA LEU A 110 -19.54 -16.52 -0.29
C LEU A 110 -19.50 -16.58 -1.84
N ALA A 111 -20.65 -16.43 -2.49
CA ALA A 111 -20.75 -16.46 -3.95
C ALA A 111 -20.00 -15.28 -4.58
N GLU A 112 -20.23 -14.08 -4.07
CA GLU A 112 -19.54 -12.86 -4.52
C GLU A 112 -18.05 -12.89 -4.19
N SER A 113 -17.68 -13.39 -3.02
CA SER A 113 -16.28 -13.56 -2.62
C SER A 113 -15.53 -14.49 -3.58
N LYS A 114 -16.10 -15.65 -3.92
CA LYS A 114 -15.50 -16.59 -4.88
C LYS A 114 -15.25 -15.92 -6.25
N LYS A 115 -16.21 -15.11 -6.72
CA LYS A 115 -16.08 -14.38 -7.98
C LYS A 115 -14.93 -13.39 -7.93
N ARG A 116 -14.91 -12.49 -6.95
CA ARG A 116 -13.87 -11.46 -6.80
C ARG A 116 -12.49 -12.07 -6.60
N ILE A 117 -12.36 -13.11 -5.77
CA ILE A 117 -11.08 -13.79 -5.54
C ILE A 117 -10.55 -14.39 -6.84
N ARG A 118 -11.40 -15.06 -7.65
CA ARG A 118 -10.97 -15.61 -8.92
C ARG A 118 -10.48 -14.52 -9.88
N GLU A 119 -11.21 -13.42 -9.99
CA GLU A 119 -10.84 -12.28 -10.84
C GLU A 119 -9.49 -11.70 -10.45
N VAL A 120 -9.28 -11.44 -9.15
CA VAL A 120 -8.03 -10.86 -8.67
C VAL A 120 -6.85 -11.83 -8.75
N LEU A 121 -7.06 -13.12 -8.48
CA LEU A 121 -6.01 -14.13 -8.62
C LEU A 121 -5.58 -14.30 -10.08
N LYS A 122 -6.53 -14.20 -11.02
CA LYS A 122 -6.22 -14.18 -12.45
C LYS A 122 -5.39 -12.94 -12.81
N ALA A 123 -5.77 -11.76 -12.32
CA ALA A 123 -5.05 -10.50 -12.58
C ALA A 123 -3.60 -10.53 -12.09
N VAL A 124 -3.32 -11.21 -10.96
CA VAL A 124 -1.95 -11.35 -10.45
C VAL A 124 -1.25 -12.65 -10.90
N GLY A 125 -1.86 -13.46 -11.77
CA GLY A 125 -1.27 -14.69 -12.30
C GLY A 125 -1.22 -15.87 -11.32
N MET A 126 -2.04 -15.88 -10.26
CA MET A 126 -2.02 -16.88 -9.18
C MET A 126 -3.25 -17.81 -9.17
N GLU A 127 -4.10 -17.80 -10.21
CA GLU A 127 -5.31 -18.61 -10.26
C GLU A 127 -5.02 -20.11 -10.13
N HIS A 128 -3.96 -20.59 -10.79
CA HIS A 128 -3.55 -22.01 -10.80
C HIS A 128 -3.08 -22.53 -9.43
N LYS A 129 -2.70 -21.63 -8.49
CA LYS A 129 -2.23 -21.95 -7.13
C LYS A 129 -3.25 -21.59 -6.03
N HIS A 130 -4.52 -21.35 -6.38
CA HIS A 130 -5.52 -20.89 -5.41
C HIS A 130 -5.69 -21.82 -4.19
N ALA A 131 -5.49 -23.13 -4.35
CA ALA A 131 -5.60 -24.14 -3.30
C ALA A 131 -4.28 -24.41 -2.57
N SER A 132 -3.14 -23.86 -3.02
CA SER A 132 -1.84 -24.04 -2.39
C SER A 132 -1.73 -23.26 -1.10
N GLN A 133 -1.06 -23.82 -0.09
CA GLN A 133 -0.74 -23.08 1.14
C GLN A 133 0.29 -21.98 0.83
N THR A 134 0.14 -20.81 1.45
CA THR A 134 1.04 -19.68 1.16
C THR A 134 2.45 -19.87 1.73
N GLY A 135 2.63 -20.75 2.71
CA GLY A 135 3.94 -21.04 3.30
C GLY A 135 4.91 -21.79 2.36
N ILE A 136 4.42 -22.44 1.30
CA ILE A 136 5.25 -23.17 0.33
C ILE A 136 5.52 -22.39 -0.96
N LEU A 137 5.01 -21.15 -1.06
CA LEU A 137 5.16 -20.30 -2.23
C LEU A 137 6.54 -19.63 -2.25
N SER A 138 7.06 -19.36 -3.45
CA SER A 138 8.23 -18.49 -3.65
C SER A 138 7.95 -17.06 -3.16
N ALA A 139 8.98 -16.26 -2.93
CA ALA A 139 8.85 -14.87 -2.49
C ALA A 139 8.01 -14.03 -3.48
N GLY A 140 8.24 -14.17 -4.78
CA GLY A 140 7.46 -13.49 -5.82
C GLY A 140 5.98 -13.91 -5.82
N GLU A 141 5.70 -15.20 -5.64
CA GLU A 141 4.32 -15.70 -5.53
C GLU A 141 3.64 -15.20 -4.26
N GLN A 142 4.33 -15.17 -3.12
CA GLN A 142 3.81 -14.60 -1.87
C GLN A 142 3.51 -13.11 -2.06
N GLN A 143 4.35 -12.37 -2.76
CA GLN A 143 4.12 -10.95 -3.08
C GLN A 143 2.87 -10.77 -3.94
N ARG A 144 2.69 -11.57 -4.99
CA ARG A 144 1.48 -11.53 -5.83
C ARG A 144 0.22 -11.82 -5.01
N VAL A 145 0.25 -12.78 -4.09
CA VAL A 145 -0.86 -13.06 -3.16
C VAL A 145 -1.11 -11.89 -2.21
N CYS A 146 -0.06 -11.23 -1.73
CA CYS A 146 -0.17 -10.05 -0.88
C CYS A 146 -0.85 -8.89 -1.62
N ILE A 147 -0.47 -8.66 -2.88
CA ILE A 147 -1.11 -7.66 -3.75
C ILE A 147 -2.58 -8.04 -4.00
N ALA A 148 -2.86 -9.30 -4.37
CA ALA A 148 -4.23 -9.79 -4.57
C ALA A 148 -5.11 -9.53 -3.35
N ARG A 149 -4.61 -9.85 -2.14
CA ARG A 149 -5.32 -9.59 -0.89
C ARG A 149 -5.57 -8.08 -0.66
N ALA A 150 -4.62 -7.24 -1.05
CA ALA A 150 -4.76 -5.79 -0.89
C ALA A 150 -5.81 -5.18 -1.85
N ILE A 151 -5.97 -5.75 -3.06
CA ILE A 151 -6.85 -5.18 -4.09
C ILE A 151 -8.21 -5.87 -4.22
N VAL A 152 -8.47 -6.98 -3.53
CA VAL A 152 -9.71 -7.77 -3.67
C VAL A 152 -11.00 -7.00 -3.34
N ASN A 153 -10.88 -5.92 -2.59
CA ASN A 153 -11.97 -4.99 -2.25
C ASN A 153 -12.11 -3.81 -3.23
N ASN A 154 -11.39 -3.80 -4.35
CA ASN A 154 -11.34 -2.69 -5.29
C ASN A 154 -11.04 -1.35 -4.57
N PRO A 155 -9.90 -1.23 -3.87
CA PRO A 155 -9.59 -0.06 -3.10
C PRO A 155 -9.38 1.15 -4.00
N ILE A 156 -9.76 2.34 -3.51
CA ILE A 156 -9.50 3.60 -4.20
C ILE A 156 -8.11 4.17 -3.92
N ILE A 157 -7.46 3.65 -2.87
CA ILE A 157 -6.06 3.96 -2.50
C ILE A 157 -5.34 2.64 -2.25
N LEU A 158 -4.18 2.46 -2.88
CA LEU A 158 -3.26 1.35 -2.62
C LEU A 158 -1.96 1.90 -2.03
N LEU A 159 -1.69 1.53 -0.79
CA LEU A 159 -0.44 1.82 -0.11
C LEU A 159 0.49 0.61 -0.23
N ALA A 160 1.76 0.83 -0.53
CA ALA A 160 2.75 -0.25 -0.60
C ALA A 160 4.04 0.16 0.10
N ASP A 161 4.51 -0.68 1.02
CA ASP A 161 5.73 -0.45 1.79
C ASP A 161 6.80 -1.46 1.36
N GLU A 162 7.79 -1.00 0.58
CA GLU A 162 8.89 -1.80 0.01
C GLU A 162 8.40 -3.11 -0.67
N PRO A 163 7.48 -3.03 -1.66
CA PRO A 163 6.83 -4.23 -2.20
C PRO A 163 7.75 -5.15 -3.01
N THR A 164 8.97 -4.71 -3.32
CA THR A 164 9.95 -5.46 -4.12
C THR A 164 11.27 -5.70 -3.37
N GLY A 165 11.34 -5.34 -2.08
CA GLY A 165 12.58 -5.36 -1.31
C GLY A 165 13.25 -6.73 -1.13
N ASN A 166 12.53 -7.83 -1.39
CA ASN A 166 13.02 -9.21 -1.28
C ASN A 166 12.99 -9.96 -2.62
N LEU A 167 12.90 -9.25 -3.75
CA LEU A 167 12.74 -9.82 -5.08
C LEU A 167 13.98 -9.50 -5.94
N ASP A 168 14.28 -10.38 -6.87
CA ASP A 168 15.25 -10.11 -7.93
C ASP A 168 14.73 -9.08 -8.94
N THR A 169 15.58 -8.65 -9.86
CA THR A 169 15.24 -7.61 -10.82
C THR A 169 14.10 -8.02 -11.75
N ALA A 170 14.08 -9.26 -12.23
CA ALA A 170 13.04 -9.72 -13.15
C ALA A 170 11.66 -9.74 -12.47
N LEU A 171 11.58 -10.30 -11.26
CA LEU A 171 10.36 -10.30 -10.45
C LEU A 171 9.95 -8.87 -10.03
N THR A 172 10.92 -7.97 -9.80
CA THR A 172 10.66 -6.57 -9.51
C THR A 172 9.89 -5.91 -10.64
N SER A 173 10.34 -6.05 -11.89
CA SER A 173 9.65 -5.48 -13.07
C SER A 173 8.24 -6.06 -13.24
N GLU A 174 8.06 -7.37 -13.01
CA GLU A 174 6.72 -7.98 -13.06
C GLU A 174 5.76 -7.39 -12.00
N ILE A 175 6.25 -7.13 -10.78
CA ILE A 175 5.45 -6.49 -9.72
C ILE A 175 5.16 -5.03 -10.06
N VAL A 176 6.12 -4.30 -10.63
CA VAL A 176 5.92 -2.93 -11.11
C VAL A 176 4.79 -2.86 -12.15
N GLU A 177 4.78 -3.77 -13.13
CA GLU A 177 3.70 -3.82 -14.13
C GLU A 177 2.32 -4.09 -13.50
N LEU A 178 2.24 -4.89 -12.45
CA LEU A 178 0.98 -5.05 -11.68
C LEU A 178 0.53 -3.72 -11.05
N PHE A 179 1.45 -2.97 -10.42
CA PHE A 179 1.11 -1.66 -9.85
C PHE A 179 0.68 -0.64 -10.91
N LYS A 180 1.35 -0.61 -12.07
CA LYS A 180 0.95 0.23 -13.21
C LYS A 180 -0.48 -0.11 -13.68
N THR A 181 -0.77 -1.40 -13.84
CA THR A 181 -2.10 -1.87 -14.25
C THR A 181 -3.17 -1.44 -13.24
N ILE A 182 -2.91 -1.58 -11.94
CA ILE A 182 -3.81 -1.18 -10.86
C ILE A 182 -4.02 0.35 -10.88
N ASN A 183 -2.97 1.13 -11.08
CA ASN A 183 -3.06 2.58 -11.17
C ASN A 183 -3.84 3.03 -12.41
N ALA A 184 -3.59 2.42 -13.57
CA ALA A 184 -4.30 2.71 -14.82
C ALA A 184 -5.83 2.45 -14.73
N GLN A 185 -6.26 1.58 -13.81
CA GLN A 185 -7.67 1.35 -13.48
C GLN A 185 -8.28 2.43 -12.58
N GLY A 186 -7.50 3.47 -12.23
CA GLY A 186 -7.95 4.64 -11.45
C GLY A 186 -7.68 4.55 -9.95
N THR A 187 -7.01 3.51 -9.45
CA THR A 187 -6.57 3.42 -8.06
C THR A 187 -5.43 4.41 -7.81
N THR A 188 -5.52 5.23 -6.76
CA THR A 188 -4.41 6.08 -6.31
C THR A 188 -3.34 5.19 -5.66
N VAL A 189 -2.10 5.24 -6.15
CA VAL A 189 -1.00 4.42 -5.65
C VAL A 189 0.01 5.27 -4.90
N LEU A 190 0.33 4.91 -3.66
CA LEU A 190 1.44 5.47 -2.89
C LEU A 190 2.39 4.34 -2.50
N LEU A 191 3.55 4.30 -3.15
CA LEU A 191 4.53 3.23 -3.03
C LEU A 191 5.82 3.75 -2.40
N ALA A 192 6.17 3.25 -1.23
CA ALA A 192 7.44 3.53 -0.57
C ALA A 192 8.51 2.55 -1.06
N THR A 193 9.64 3.07 -1.54
CA THR A 193 10.76 2.25 -1.99
C THR A 193 12.10 3.00 -1.90
N HIS A 194 13.18 2.26 -1.81
CA HIS A 194 14.54 2.74 -2.04
C HIS A 194 15.17 2.14 -3.31
N ASN A 195 14.41 1.31 -4.05
CA ASN A 195 14.87 0.66 -5.28
C ASN A 195 14.70 1.62 -6.46
N GLN A 196 15.84 2.00 -7.08
CA GLN A 196 15.89 2.92 -8.20
C GLN A 196 15.15 2.38 -9.44
N THR A 197 15.25 1.07 -9.72
CA THR A 197 14.53 0.42 -10.82
C THR A 197 13.02 0.62 -10.71
N VAL A 198 12.47 0.49 -9.50
CA VAL A 198 11.03 0.74 -9.27
C VAL A 198 10.67 2.19 -9.56
N VAL A 199 11.54 3.14 -9.16
CA VAL A 199 11.31 4.57 -9.39
C VAL A 199 11.29 4.89 -10.89
N GLU A 200 12.26 4.37 -11.64
CA GLU A 200 12.40 4.58 -13.08
C GLU A 200 11.25 3.92 -13.84
N GLU A 201 10.96 2.66 -13.57
CA GLU A 201 9.93 1.91 -14.30
C GLU A 201 8.52 2.41 -13.99
N MET A 202 8.19 2.77 -12.74
CA MET A 202 6.85 3.29 -12.39
C MET A 202 6.57 4.65 -13.01
N ASN A 203 7.60 5.46 -13.22
CA ASN A 203 7.52 6.81 -13.79
C ASN A 203 6.39 7.68 -13.18
N GLY A 204 6.27 7.64 -11.86
CA GLY A 204 5.31 8.44 -11.09
C GLY A 204 5.93 9.71 -10.51
N ARG A 205 5.11 10.48 -9.79
CA ARG A 205 5.60 11.61 -8.98
C ARG A 205 6.47 11.11 -7.85
N VAL A 206 7.66 11.68 -7.69
CA VAL A 206 8.66 11.25 -6.71
C VAL A 206 8.75 12.25 -5.56
N ILE A 207 8.44 11.78 -4.36
CA ILE A 207 8.61 12.52 -3.11
C ILE A 207 9.79 11.92 -2.35
N HIS A 208 10.82 12.73 -2.08
CA HIS A 208 11.98 12.27 -1.33
C HIS A 208 11.92 12.70 0.12
N LEU A 209 12.00 11.72 1.03
CA LEU A 209 12.11 11.94 2.46
C LEU A 209 13.55 11.75 2.95
N GLN A 210 14.01 12.67 3.78
CA GLN A 210 15.28 12.56 4.48
C GLN A 210 15.12 13.01 5.94
N ALA A 211 15.50 12.17 6.88
CA ALA A 211 15.41 12.44 8.32
C ALA A 211 14.03 12.98 8.75
N GLY A 212 12.96 12.38 8.24
CA GLY A 212 11.58 12.76 8.57
C GLY A 212 11.06 14.02 7.89
N ARG A 213 11.82 14.66 6.99
CA ARG A 213 11.42 15.86 6.23
C ARG A 213 11.26 15.56 4.76
N MET A 214 10.35 16.25 4.12
CA MET A 214 10.22 16.23 2.67
C MET A 214 11.26 17.21 2.08
N VAL A 215 12.23 16.67 1.33
CA VAL A 215 13.32 17.46 0.74
C VAL A 215 13.14 17.73 -0.74
N SER A 216 12.34 16.93 -1.43
CA SER A 216 11.95 17.21 -2.81
C SER A 216 10.60 16.57 -3.14
N ASP A 217 9.93 17.17 -4.12
CA ASP A 217 8.65 16.74 -4.70
C ASP A 217 8.71 17.07 -6.20
N LYS A 218 8.82 16.01 -7.02
CA LYS A 218 9.04 16.13 -8.46
C LYS A 218 7.96 15.37 -9.21
N GLY A 219 7.43 15.96 -10.26
CA GLY A 219 6.55 15.28 -11.21
C GLY A 219 7.21 14.04 -11.84
N PRO A 220 6.46 13.25 -12.64
CA PRO A 220 7.03 12.16 -13.42
C PRO A 220 8.24 12.60 -14.20
N MET A 221 9.18 11.69 -14.45
CA MET A 221 10.35 11.98 -15.32
C MET A 221 9.85 12.15 -16.75
N GLU A 222 10.28 13.25 -17.40
CA GLU A 222 10.00 13.52 -18.81
C GLU A 222 10.77 12.58 -19.75
#